data_89b9ced1d8427a026e9e9897d496ae6f
#
_entry.id   89b9ced1d8427a026e9e9897d496ae6f
#
_cell.length_a   1.000
_cell.length_b   1.000
_cell.length_c   1.000
_cell.angle_alpha   90.00
_cell.angle_beta   90.00
_cell.angle_gamma   90.00
#
_symmetry.space_group_name_H-M   'P 1'
#
loop_
_entity.id
_entity.type
_entity.pdbx_description
1 polymer ?
#
loop_
_entity_poly.entity_id
_entity_poly.type
_entity_poly.pdbx_seq_one_letter_code
_entity_poly.pdbx_strand_id
1 'polypeptide(L)'
;MKYLKAKGFNEQILTDTGLIRTHDLDTYAVFDNRLMIPIHDENGNPVGFTARRLNEDKDVAKYINTSETKIYHKGHLIFNYHRAKEFAKKNKRCILVEGAMDVIAFEKADIHESIACLGTACTKEQITLLKRLNVPLVVCYDGDRAGKAATYKFGKLAVDYGLNFSIVKNTTGKDPDEIFNELGKDELYLSVHKTVSFVEFLFDYLPNQYDLDNYEDKKKFTSEMQSSLKGHGTDFEKADYYSRIRDLTGFDLSHQSENIPAPKKESRNNAAVVRNIEPLKNGRTLAEHGVLWMILNSKLAADQFKDQIGFFQDPVCEELSLYCYDMYRNMDHIDFDVLMSYIEKEDVRNLLVSLMENPFHVDGYK
;
A
#
# COMPACT_ATOMS: atom_id res chain seq x y z
N MET A 1 -15.57 -9.86 -32.83
CA MET A 1 -16.73 -8.94 -33.02
C MET A 1 -17.99 -9.63 -33.52
N LYS A 2 -18.01 -10.30 -34.70
CA LYS A 2 -19.21 -10.99 -35.23
C LYS A 2 -19.91 -11.93 -34.26
N TYR A 3 -19.13 -12.74 -33.49
CA TYR A 3 -19.67 -13.67 -32.52
C TYR A 3 -20.45 -12.97 -31.39
N LEU A 4 -19.89 -11.88 -30.80
CA LEU A 4 -20.54 -11.15 -29.72
C LEU A 4 -21.81 -10.43 -30.19
N LYS A 5 -21.79 -9.85 -31.41
CA LYS A 5 -23.00 -9.27 -32.03
C LYS A 5 -24.08 -10.33 -32.26
N ALA A 6 -23.72 -11.54 -32.71
CA ALA A 6 -24.64 -12.65 -32.86
C ALA A 6 -25.23 -13.16 -31.54
N LYS A 7 -24.55 -12.92 -30.39
CA LYS A 7 -25.06 -13.18 -29.06
C LYS A 7 -25.91 -12.04 -28.48
N GLY A 8 -26.20 -11.00 -29.25
CA GLY A 8 -27.09 -9.89 -28.87
C GLY A 8 -26.39 -8.70 -28.20
N PHE A 9 -25.04 -8.70 -28.09
CA PHE A 9 -24.32 -7.53 -27.59
C PHE A 9 -24.23 -6.44 -28.66
N ASN A 10 -24.73 -5.25 -28.35
CA ASN A 10 -24.65 -4.10 -29.24
C ASN A 10 -23.26 -3.42 -29.20
N GLU A 11 -22.98 -2.54 -30.15
CA GLU A 11 -21.70 -1.86 -30.28
C GLU A 11 -21.40 -0.97 -29.07
N GLN A 12 -22.39 -0.34 -28.48
CA GLN A 12 -22.22 0.50 -27.30
C GLN A 12 -21.67 -0.30 -26.12
N ILE A 13 -22.23 -1.48 -25.86
CA ILE A 13 -21.74 -2.37 -24.79
C ILE A 13 -20.30 -2.82 -25.07
N LEU A 14 -19.99 -3.18 -26.32
CA LEU A 14 -18.65 -3.62 -26.70
C LEU A 14 -17.62 -2.48 -26.58
N THR A 15 -18.02 -1.24 -26.85
CA THR A 15 -17.20 -0.04 -26.64
C THR A 15 -17.03 0.26 -25.16
N ASP A 16 -18.11 0.26 -24.38
CA ASP A 16 -18.11 0.55 -22.94
C ASP A 16 -17.25 -0.47 -22.14
N THR A 17 -17.14 -1.70 -22.64
CA THR A 17 -16.27 -2.74 -22.07
C THR A 17 -14.85 -2.74 -22.62
N GLY A 18 -14.51 -1.82 -23.54
CA GLY A 18 -13.17 -1.70 -24.12
C GLY A 18 -12.77 -2.85 -25.07
N LEU A 19 -13.72 -3.63 -25.56
CA LEU A 19 -13.48 -4.73 -26.52
C LEU A 19 -13.32 -4.26 -27.95
N ILE A 20 -13.95 -3.14 -28.28
CA ILE A 20 -13.83 -2.48 -29.58
C ILE A 20 -13.49 -1.01 -29.41
N ARG A 21 -12.89 -0.43 -30.44
CA ARG A 21 -12.68 1.02 -30.57
C ARG A 21 -13.16 1.47 -31.96
N THR A 22 -13.66 2.69 -32.02
CA THR A 22 -14.00 3.37 -33.25
C THR A 22 -12.98 4.47 -33.49
N HIS A 23 -12.39 4.47 -34.67
CA HIS A 23 -11.55 5.56 -35.17
C HIS A 23 -12.08 5.98 -36.49
N ASP A 24 -12.44 7.26 -36.64
CA ASP A 24 -13.19 7.80 -37.75
C ASP A 24 -14.51 7.03 -37.98
N LEU A 25 -14.67 6.34 -39.12
CA LEU A 25 -15.84 5.53 -39.46
C LEU A 25 -15.63 4.02 -39.25
N ASP A 26 -14.43 3.60 -38.90
CA ASP A 26 -14.07 2.20 -38.76
C ASP A 26 -14.09 1.73 -37.31
N THR A 27 -14.75 0.61 -37.06
CA THR A 27 -14.79 -0.07 -35.77
C THR A 27 -13.92 -1.33 -35.83
N TYR A 28 -12.94 -1.44 -34.92
CA TYR A 28 -12.01 -2.56 -34.86
C TYR A 28 -11.97 -3.22 -33.45
N ALA A 29 -11.60 -4.51 -33.43
CA ALA A 29 -11.38 -5.25 -32.20
C ALA A 29 -10.05 -4.81 -31.56
N VAL A 30 -10.06 -4.51 -30.26
CA VAL A 30 -8.85 -4.07 -29.51
C VAL A 30 -7.86 -5.23 -29.37
N PHE A 31 -8.35 -6.44 -29.13
CA PHE A 31 -7.54 -7.62 -28.83
C PHE A 31 -7.44 -8.58 -30.02
N ASP A 32 -7.04 -8.04 -31.19
CA ASP A 32 -6.87 -8.88 -32.38
C ASP A 32 -5.52 -9.65 -32.33
N ASN A 33 -5.55 -10.94 -32.70
CA ASN A 33 -4.40 -11.84 -32.73
C ASN A 33 -3.56 -11.84 -31.44
N ARG A 34 -4.23 -11.96 -30.28
CA ARG A 34 -3.59 -11.95 -28.95
C ARG A 34 -4.08 -13.08 -28.06
N LEU A 35 -3.21 -13.57 -27.20
CA LEU A 35 -3.59 -14.37 -26.04
C LEU A 35 -4.21 -13.45 -24.99
N MET A 36 -5.50 -13.62 -24.74
CA MET A 36 -6.23 -12.83 -23.76
C MET A 36 -6.19 -13.50 -22.39
N ILE A 37 -5.78 -12.74 -21.38
CA ILE A 37 -5.70 -13.16 -19.97
C ILE A 37 -6.71 -12.29 -19.20
N PRO A 38 -7.77 -12.86 -18.59
CA PRO A 38 -8.78 -12.09 -17.89
C PRO A 38 -8.21 -11.47 -16.61
N ILE A 39 -8.60 -10.22 -16.34
CA ILE A 39 -8.32 -9.50 -15.10
C ILE A 39 -9.60 -9.50 -14.27
N HIS A 40 -9.49 -9.87 -13.01
CA HIS A 40 -10.61 -9.97 -12.08
C HIS A 40 -10.50 -8.90 -10.98
N ASP A 41 -11.64 -8.48 -10.45
CA ASP A 41 -11.71 -7.69 -9.24
C ASP A 41 -11.37 -8.53 -7.99
N GLU A 42 -11.40 -7.93 -6.80
CA GLU A 42 -11.12 -8.60 -5.53
C GLU A 42 -12.12 -9.72 -5.16
N ASN A 43 -13.28 -9.75 -5.83
CA ASN A 43 -14.35 -10.75 -5.65
C ASN A 43 -14.29 -11.87 -6.69
N GLY A 44 -13.42 -11.76 -7.70
CA GLY A 44 -13.27 -12.74 -8.76
C GLY A 44 -14.16 -12.51 -9.98
N ASN A 45 -14.81 -11.34 -10.10
CA ASN A 45 -15.56 -10.99 -11.29
C ASN A 45 -14.60 -10.52 -12.40
N PRO A 46 -14.72 -11.00 -13.66
CA PRO A 46 -13.90 -10.52 -14.76
C PRO A 46 -14.30 -9.08 -15.11
N VAL A 47 -13.34 -8.16 -15.09
CA VAL A 47 -13.56 -6.73 -15.32
C VAL A 47 -12.79 -6.19 -16.52
N GLY A 48 -11.80 -6.94 -17.02
CA GLY A 48 -10.98 -6.55 -18.16
C GLY A 48 -10.03 -7.66 -18.59
N PHE A 49 -9.11 -7.31 -19.45
CA PHE A 49 -8.11 -8.23 -19.99
C PHE A 49 -6.75 -7.56 -20.09
N THR A 50 -5.69 -8.33 -19.84
CA THR A 50 -4.37 -8.10 -20.41
C THR A 50 -4.16 -9.08 -21.56
N ALA A 51 -3.51 -8.66 -22.64
CA ALA A 51 -3.39 -9.49 -23.82
C ALA A 51 -1.99 -9.41 -24.42
N ARG A 52 -1.35 -10.58 -24.53
CA ARG A 52 -0.04 -10.74 -25.13
C ARG A 52 -0.17 -11.04 -26.63
N ARG A 53 0.60 -10.33 -27.49
CA ARG A 53 0.64 -10.65 -28.93
C ARG A 53 1.14 -12.08 -29.17
N LEU A 54 0.59 -12.75 -30.18
CA LEU A 54 0.98 -14.11 -30.56
C LEU A 54 2.09 -14.16 -31.61
N ASN A 55 2.31 -13.04 -32.32
CA ASN A 55 3.35 -12.91 -33.34
C ASN A 55 4.59 -12.18 -32.79
N GLU A 56 5.68 -12.22 -33.55
CA GLU A 56 6.94 -11.54 -33.21
C GLU A 56 7.04 -10.11 -33.79
N ASP A 57 5.93 -9.56 -34.30
CA ASP A 57 5.88 -8.23 -34.85
C ASP A 57 6.25 -7.17 -33.81
N LYS A 58 7.41 -6.54 -33.98
CA LYS A 58 7.96 -5.53 -33.05
C LYS A 58 7.27 -4.18 -33.15
N ASP A 59 6.54 -3.92 -34.22
CA ASP A 59 5.82 -2.66 -34.41
C ASP A 59 4.52 -2.61 -33.60
N VAL A 60 4.10 -3.78 -33.06
CA VAL A 60 2.90 -3.90 -32.22
C VAL A 60 3.32 -4.15 -30.78
N ALA A 61 2.71 -3.44 -29.83
CA ALA A 61 3.00 -3.58 -28.39
C ALA A 61 2.89 -5.06 -27.94
N LYS A 62 3.92 -5.55 -27.21
CA LYS A 62 3.96 -6.92 -26.69
C LYS A 62 2.75 -7.23 -25.82
N TYR A 63 2.34 -6.30 -24.97
CA TYR A 63 1.14 -6.39 -24.13
C TYR A 63 0.24 -5.16 -24.34
N ILE A 64 -1.06 -5.40 -24.31
CA ILE A 64 -2.08 -4.35 -24.18
C ILE A 64 -3.06 -4.72 -23.07
N ASN A 65 -3.57 -3.73 -22.38
CA ASN A 65 -4.59 -3.89 -21.36
C ASN A 65 -5.91 -3.27 -21.81
N THR A 66 -7.03 -3.72 -21.27
CA THR A 66 -8.29 -3.01 -21.36
C THR A 66 -8.08 -1.54 -20.96
N SER A 67 -8.65 -0.62 -21.72
CA SER A 67 -8.68 0.82 -21.35
C SER A 67 -9.56 1.03 -20.13
N GLU A 68 -9.44 2.18 -19.46
CA GLU A 68 -10.35 2.56 -18.39
C GLU A 68 -11.81 2.44 -18.83
N THR A 69 -12.64 1.77 -18.04
CA THR A 69 -14.08 1.58 -18.26
C THR A 69 -14.85 1.80 -16.98
N LYS A 70 -16.18 1.69 -17.00
CA LYS A 70 -17.00 1.79 -15.78
C LYS A 70 -16.73 0.70 -14.75
N ILE A 71 -16.16 -0.44 -15.15
CA ILE A 71 -15.87 -1.60 -14.30
C ILE A 71 -14.38 -1.93 -14.22
N TYR A 72 -13.53 -1.31 -15.03
CA TYR A 72 -12.10 -1.54 -15.03
C TYR A 72 -11.35 -0.24 -14.76
N HIS A 73 -10.77 -0.16 -13.58
CA HIS A 73 -9.89 0.94 -13.15
C HIS A 73 -8.54 0.33 -12.81
N LYS A 74 -7.58 0.44 -13.74
CA LYS A 74 -6.27 -0.22 -13.64
C LYS A 74 -5.56 0.06 -12.31
N GLY A 75 -5.60 1.30 -11.85
CA GLY A 75 -4.98 1.71 -10.59
C GLY A 75 -5.66 1.16 -9.32
N HIS A 76 -6.84 0.54 -9.44
CA HIS A 76 -7.57 -0.03 -8.31
C HIS A 76 -7.51 -1.56 -8.25
N LEU A 77 -6.88 -2.19 -9.24
CA LEU A 77 -6.88 -3.63 -9.42
C LEU A 77 -5.48 -4.20 -9.21
N ILE A 78 -5.43 -5.38 -8.62
CA ILE A 78 -4.23 -6.21 -8.53
C ILE A 78 -4.55 -7.55 -9.19
N PHE A 79 -3.75 -7.91 -10.19
CA PHE A 79 -3.93 -9.16 -10.92
C PHE A 79 -3.76 -10.37 -9.98
N ASN A 80 -4.62 -11.35 -10.12
CA ASN A 80 -4.69 -12.59 -9.32
C ASN A 80 -5.01 -12.41 -7.83
N TYR A 81 -5.34 -11.19 -7.36
CA TYR A 81 -5.60 -10.92 -5.95
C TYR A 81 -6.68 -11.83 -5.36
N HIS A 82 -7.79 -12.01 -6.08
CA HIS A 82 -8.94 -12.80 -5.63
C HIS A 82 -8.59 -14.28 -5.33
N ARG A 83 -7.61 -14.86 -6.06
CA ARG A 83 -7.15 -16.23 -5.84
C ARG A 83 -6.01 -16.29 -4.82
N ALA A 84 -5.04 -15.41 -4.97
CA ALA A 84 -3.82 -15.40 -4.16
C ALA A 84 -4.07 -15.09 -2.68
N LYS A 85 -5.10 -14.30 -2.34
CA LYS A 85 -5.36 -13.83 -0.97
C LYS A 85 -5.46 -14.94 0.08
N GLU A 86 -6.08 -16.06 -0.25
CA GLU A 86 -6.22 -17.19 0.69
C GLU A 86 -4.90 -17.95 0.85
N PHE A 87 -4.17 -18.15 -0.25
CA PHE A 87 -2.83 -18.76 -0.21
C PHE A 87 -1.83 -17.86 0.52
N ALA A 88 -1.90 -16.55 0.32
CA ALA A 88 -1.06 -15.58 1.01
C ALA A 88 -1.25 -15.65 2.54
N LYS A 89 -2.49 -15.72 3.02
CA LYS A 89 -2.78 -15.91 4.44
C LYS A 89 -2.28 -17.24 4.98
N LYS A 90 -2.47 -18.33 4.23
CA LYS A 90 -2.01 -19.68 4.60
C LYS A 90 -0.48 -19.74 4.67
N ASN A 91 0.21 -19.19 3.67
CA ASN A 91 1.67 -19.22 3.55
C ASN A 91 2.35 -18.05 4.30
N LYS A 92 1.55 -17.16 4.92
CA LYS A 92 2.00 -15.98 5.70
C LYS A 92 2.95 -15.07 4.93
N ARG A 93 2.76 -14.97 3.62
CA ARG A 93 3.49 -14.07 2.72
C ARG A 93 2.68 -13.88 1.43
N CYS A 94 2.98 -12.82 0.68
CA CYS A 94 2.47 -12.63 -0.67
C CYS A 94 3.60 -12.15 -1.57
N ILE A 95 3.71 -12.71 -2.77
CA ILE A 95 4.76 -12.39 -3.74
C ILE A 95 4.20 -11.36 -4.71
N LEU A 96 4.84 -10.19 -4.79
CA LEU A 96 4.48 -9.12 -5.70
C LEU A 96 5.45 -9.08 -6.87
N VAL A 97 4.92 -9.27 -8.09
CA VAL A 97 5.67 -9.27 -9.35
C VAL A 97 5.19 -8.17 -10.30
N GLU A 98 5.85 -7.99 -11.45
CA GLU A 98 5.51 -6.93 -12.39
C GLU A 98 4.33 -7.30 -13.28
N GLY A 99 4.31 -8.50 -13.81
CA GLY A 99 3.43 -8.89 -14.90
C GLY A 99 2.57 -10.13 -14.66
N ALA A 100 1.57 -10.30 -15.54
CA ALA A 100 0.70 -11.47 -15.51
C ALA A 100 1.45 -12.78 -15.85
N MET A 101 2.50 -12.71 -16.68
CA MET A 101 3.28 -13.90 -17.04
C MET A 101 4.08 -14.41 -15.85
N ASP A 102 4.63 -13.51 -15.02
CA ASP A 102 5.36 -13.89 -13.81
C ASP A 102 4.43 -14.59 -12.81
N VAL A 103 3.19 -14.06 -12.65
CA VAL A 103 2.17 -14.74 -11.83
C VAL A 103 1.87 -16.14 -12.38
N ILE A 104 1.75 -16.28 -13.71
CA ILE A 104 1.52 -17.59 -14.33
C ILE A 104 2.72 -18.52 -14.13
N ALA A 105 3.96 -18.00 -14.16
CA ALA A 105 5.16 -18.79 -13.89
C ALA A 105 5.17 -19.32 -12.44
N PHE A 106 4.78 -18.48 -11.47
CA PHE A 106 4.62 -18.92 -10.08
C PHE A 106 3.51 -19.97 -9.93
N GLU A 107 2.35 -19.79 -10.59
CA GLU A 107 1.28 -20.81 -10.59
C GLU A 107 1.76 -22.15 -11.18
N LYS A 108 2.52 -22.13 -12.27
CA LYS A 108 3.14 -23.33 -12.86
C LYS A 108 4.14 -24.00 -11.91
N ALA A 109 4.75 -23.22 -11.02
CA ALA A 109 5.68 -23.71 -10.00
C ALA A 109 4.97 -24.15 -8.70
N ASP A 110 3.65 -24.24 -8.67
CA ASP A 110 2.82 -24.54 -7.49
C ASP A 110 2.94 -23.49 -6.36
N ILE A 111 3.23 -22.23 -6.72
CA ILE A 111 3.28 -21.07 -5.81
C ILE A 111 2.11 -20.18 -6.13
N HIS A 112 1.07 -20.24 -5.30
CA HIS A 112 -0.24 -19.63 -5.59
C HIS A 112 -0.47 -18.26 -4.94
N GLU A 113 0.46 -17.79 -4.10
CA GLU A 113 0.39 -16.48 -3.40
C GLU A 113 1.02 -15.33 -4.16
N SER A 114 1.09 -15.40 -5.50
CA SER A 114 1.67 -14.36 -6.35
C SER A 114 0.62 -13.44 -6.97
N ILE A 115 0.94 -12.13 -7.03
CA ILE A 115 0.08 -11.06 -7.55
C ILE A 115 0.90 -10.05 -8.35
N ALA A 116 0.23 -9.26 -9.22
CA ALA A 116 0.89 -8.21 -10.00
C ALA A 116 0.06 -6.93 -10.12
N CYS A 117 0.74 -5.76 -10.11
CA CYS A 117 0.11 -4.46 -10.34
C CYS A 117 -0.07 -4.10 -11.84
N LEU A 118 0.32 -4.98 -12.78
CA LEU A 118 0.17 -4.86 -14.24
C LEU A 118 0.69 -3.55 -14.84
N GLY A 119 2.01 -3.32 -14.69
CA GLY A 119 2.75 -2.37 -15.53
C GLY A 119 2.57 -0.90 -15.21
N THR A 120 2.80 -0.49 -13.98
CA THR A 120 3.23 0.86 -13.57
C THR A 120 3.54 0.86 -12.07
N ALA A 121 4.09 1.94 -11.55
CA ALA A 121 4.25 2.12 -10.11
C ALA A 121 2.90 1.83 -9.39
N CYS A 122 2.98 1.06 -8.32
CA CYS A 122 1.83 0.75 -7.47
C CYS A 122 1.13 2.03 -7.01
N THR A 123 -0.20 2.07 -7.08
CA THR A 123 -1.00 3.22 -6.65
C THR A 123 -1.32 3.16 -5.16
N LYS A 124 -1.85 4.26 -4.61
CA LYS A 124 -2.33 4.32 -3.22
C LYS A 124 -3.47 3.33 -2.96
N GLU A 125 -4.36 3.18 -3.92
CA GLU A 125 -5.48 2.25 -3.88
C GLU A 125 -4.99 0.80 -3.86
N GLN A 126 -4.02 0.47 -4.71
CA GLN A 126 -3.38 -0.85 -4.71
C GLN A 126 -2.62 -1.11 -3.41
N ILE A 127 -1.91 -0.13 -2.85
CA ILE A 127 -1.28 -0.24 -1.51
C ILE A 127 -2.34 -0.57 -0.44
N THR A 128 -3.51 0.05 -0.51
CA THR A 128 -4.60 -0.24 0.43
C THR A 128 -5.07 -1.69 0.32
N LEU A 129 -5.18 -2.23 -0.89
CA LEU A 129 -5.48 -3.66 -1.09
C LEU A 129 -4.37 -4.56 -0.54
N LEU A 130 -3.11 -4.22 -0.78
CA LEU A 130 -1.96 -4.97 -0.24
C LEU A 130 -1.98 -5.00 1.30
N LYS A 131 -2.31 -3.87 1.95
CA LYS A 131 -2.45 -3.81 3.42
C LYS A 131 -3.54 -4.74 3.95
N ARG A 132 -4.64 -4.90 3.23
CA ARG A 132 -5.75 -5.81 3.62
C ARG A 132 -5.34 -7.28 3.64
N LEU A 133 -4.28 -7.68 2.92
CA LEU A 133 -3.73 -9.03 3.01
C LEU A 133 -3.20 -9.33 4.41
N ASN A 134 -2.67 -8.33 5.10
CA ASN A 134 -2.08 -8.42 6.44
C ASN A 134 -1.00 -9.51 6.56
N VAL A 135 -0.17 -9.64 5.54
CA VAL A 135 0.98 -10.53 5.48
C VAL A 135 2.18 -9.79 4.91
N PRO A 136 3.43 -10.19 5.23
CA PRO A 136 4.62 -9.65 4.59
C PRO A 136 4.60 -9.83 3.08
N LEU A 137 5.07 -8.82 2.34
CA LEU A 137 5.26 -8.90 0.90
C LEU A 137 6.68 -9.31 0.55
N VAL A 138 6.82 -10.13 -0.48
CA VAL A 138 8.09 -10.45 -1.13
C VAL A 138 8.05 -9.83 -2.52
N VAL A 139 8.78 -8.73 -2.71
CA VAL A 139 8.83 -8.00 -3.98
C VAL A 139 9.82 -8.70 -4.91
N CYS A 140 9.33 -9.23 -6.00
CA CYS A 140 10.10 -9.98 -7.00
C CYS A 140 9.92 -9.33 -8.38
N TYR A 141 10.49 -8.14 -8.54
CA TYR A 141 10.51 -7.40 -9.81
C TYR A 141 11.72 -7.79 -10.67
N ASP A 142 11.71 -7.40 -11.93
CA ASP A 142 12.75 -7.72 -12.87
C ASP A 142 14.13 -7.25 -12.40
N GLY A 143 15.19 -7.99 -12.69
CA GLY A 143 16.54 -7.66 -12.28
C GLY A 143 17.20 -6.56 -13.12
N ASP A 144 16.54 -6.08 -14.17
CA ASP A 144 17.02 -5.05 -15.07
C ASP A 144 16.94 -3.63 -14.46
N ARG A 145 17.38 -2.61 -15.22
CA ARG A 145 17.35 -1.22 -14.76
C ARG A 145 15.92 -0.72 -14.50
N ALA A 146 14.96 -1.15 -15.32
CA ALA A 146 13.55 -0.71 -15.18
C ALA A 146 12.90 -1.34 -13.94
N GLY A 147 13.10 -2.65 -13.71
CA GLY A 147 12.62 -3.35 -12.55
C GLY A 147 13.22 -2.85 -11.25
N LYS A 148 14.54 -2.53 -11.23
CA LYS A 148 15.17 -1.89 -10.07
C LYS A 148 14.58 -0.50 -9.77
N ALA A 149 14.28 0.30 -10.80
CA ALA A 149 13.63 1.59 -10.63
C ALA A 149 12.17 1.45 -10.14
N ALA A 150 11.45 0.41 -10.60
CA ALA A 150 10.12 0.07 -10.12
C ALA A 150 10.15 -0.39 -8.65
N THR A 151 11.11 -1.25 -8.29
CA THR A 151 11.37 -1.68 -6.90
C THR A 151 11.62 -0.49 -5.98
N TYR A 152 12.47 0.45 -6.40
CA TYR A 152 12.75 1.67 -5.64
C TYR A 152 11.47 2.51 -5.40
N LYS A 153 10.70 2.76 -6.45
CA LYS A 153 9.44 3.53 -6.35
C LYS A 153 8.43 2.84 -5.45
N PHE A 154 8.27 1.52 -5.60
CA PHE A 154 7.41 0.73 -4.73
C PHE A 154 7.87 0.78 -3.28
N GLY A 155 9.16 0.58 -3.03
CA GLY A 155 9.73 0.59 -1.68
C GLY A 155 9.51 1.91 -0.95
N LYS A 156 9.70 3.06 -1.61
CA LYS A 156 9.39 4.39 -1.04
C LYS A 156 7.92 4.47 -0.64
N LEU A 157 7.02 4.10 -1.54
CA LEU A 157 5.59 4.12 -1.28
C LEU A 157 5.20 3.14 -0.17
N ALA A 158 5.77 1.94 -0.17
CA ALA A 158 5.51 0.91 0.84
C ALA A 158 5.94 1.35 2.24
N VAL A 159 7.08 2.04 2.35
CA VAL A 159 7.56 2.65 3.60
C VAL A 159 6.61 3.74 4.08
N ASP A 160 6.22 4.67 3.21
CA ASP A 160 5.30 5.77 3.54
C ASP A 160 3.95 5.25 4.07
N TYR A 161 3.51 4.08 3.58
CA TYR A 161 2.25 3.45 4.00
C TYR A 161 2.42 2.37 5.09
N GLY A 162 3.64 2.14 5.58
CA GLY A 162 3.92 1.18 6.64
C GLY A 162 3.64 -0.28 6.25
N LEU A 163 3.92 -0.67 5.01
CA LEU A 163 3.88 -2.06 4.57
C LEU A 163 5.11 -2.82 5.08
N ASN A 164 4.89 -4.06 5.50
CA ASN A 164 5.97 -4.99 5.80
C ASN A 164 6.36 -5.74 4.50
N PHE A 165 7.60 -5.57 4.04
CA PHE A 165 8.07 -6.19 2.80
C PHE A 165 9.58 -6.45 2.82
N SER A 166 9.97 -7.39 1.97
CA SER A 166 11.36 -7.66 1.60
C SER A 166 11.48 -7.72 0.07
N ILE A 167 12.70 -7.63 -0.44
CA ILE A 167 12.99 -7.58 -1.88
C ILE A 167 13.80 -8.81 -2.24
N VAL A 168 13.40 -9.50 -3.30
CA VAL A 168 14.17 -10.63 -3.84
C VAL A 168 15.52 -10.12 -4.37
N LYS A 169 16.61 -10.73 -3.90
CA LYS A 169 17.95 -10.47 -4.43
C LYS A 169 18.11 -11.20 -5.77
N ASN A 170 17.61 -10.58 -6.85
CA ASN A 170 17.72 -11.15 -8.19
C ASN A 170 19.16 -11.01 -8.69
N THR A 171 19.88 -12.11 -8.71
CA THR A 171 21.28 -12.21 -9.20
C THR A 171 21.36 -12.72 -10.64
N THR A 172 20.25 -13.18 -11.21
CA THR A 172 20.20 -13.74 -12.55
C THR A 172 19.97 -12.70 -13.64
N GLY A 173 19.41 -11.54 -13.28
CA GLY A 173 18.97 -10.51 -14.22
C GLY A 173 17.71 -10.88 -15.02
N LYS A 174 17.13 -12.08 -14.78
CA LYS A 174 15.96 -12.62 -15.48
C LYS A 174 14.68 -12.31 -14.73
N ASP A 175 13.56 -12.22 -15.47
CA ASP A 175 12.25 -12.18 -14.86
C ASP A 175 11.79 -13.56 -14.34
N PRO A 176 10.74 -13.67 -13.51
CA PRO A 176 10.27 -14.94 -12.99
C PRO A 176 9.83 -15.95 -14.09
N ASP A 177 9.25 -15.50 -15.20
CA ASP A 177 8.86 -16.36 -16.32
C ASP A 177 10.10 -16.95 -17.02
N GLU A 178 11.14 -16.15 -17.21
CA GLU A 178 12.45 -16.61 -17.74
C GLU A 178 13.14 -17.60 -16.79
N ILE A 179 13.15 -17.29 -15.46
CA ILE A 179 13.73 -18.20 -14.46
C ILE A 179 13.02 -19.56 -14.50
N PHE A 180 11.68 -19.54 -14.52
CA PHE A 180 10.91 -20.79 -14.57
C PHE A 180 11.21 -21.61 -15.85
N ASN A 181 11.21 -20.95 -17.01
CA ASN A 181 11.35 -21.63 -18.30
C ASN A 181 12.79 -22.13 -18.56
N GLU A 182 13.81 -21.43 -18.07
CA GLU A 182 15.22 -21.77 -18.35
C GLU A 182 15.89 -22.55 -17.22
N LEU A 183 15.56 -22.24 -15.95
CA LEU A 183 16.21 -22.79 -14.78
C LEU A 183 15.30 -23.74 -13.96
N GLY A 184 14.00 -23.74 -14.25
CA GLY A 184 13.03 -24.63 -13.65
C GLY A 184 12.40 -24.10 -12.36
N LYS A 185 11.41 -24.85 -11.85
CA LYS A 185 10.59 -24.43 -10.71
C LYS A 185 11.38 -24.34 -9.40
N ASP A 186 12.40 -25.19 -9.22
CA ASP A 186 13.18 -25.22 -7.98
C ASP A 186 14.00 -23.94 -7.81
N GLU A 187 14.59 -23.42 -8.90
CA GLU A 187 15.32 -22.15 -8.86
C GLU A 187 14.38 -20.96 -8.64
N LEU A 188 13.19 -20.98 -9.27
CA LEU A 188 12.17 -19.95 -9.00
C LEU A 188 11.72 -19.99 -7.53
N TYR A 189 11.51 -21.17 -6.95
CA TYR A 189 11.20 -21.33 -5.54
C TYR A 189 12.32 -20.80 -4.64
N LEU A 190 13.57 -21.14 -4.94
CA LEU A 190 14.73 -20.67 -4.17
C LEU A 190 14.92 -19.16 -4.27
N SER A 191 14.65 -18.57 -5.42
CA SER A 191 14.82 -17.12 -5.64
C SER A 191 14.01 -16.29 -4.66
N VAL A 192 12.74 -16.62 -4.40
CA VAL A 192 11.86 -15.88 -3.48
C VAL A 192 12.19 -16.05 -2.00
N HIS A 193 13.13 -16.92 -1.66
CA HIS A 193 13.66 -17.07 -0.30
C HIS A 193 14.98 -16.29 -0.08
N LYS A 194 15.63 -15.85 -1.17
CA LYS A 194 16.84 -15.01 -1.11
C LYS A 194 16.44 -13.55 -1.12
N THR A 195 16.05 -13.02 0.03
CA THR A 195 15.54 -11.64 0.14
C THR A 195 16.48 -10.73 0.93
N VAL A 196 16.39 -9.44 0.66
CA VAL A 196 17.08 -8.36 1.38
C VAL A 196 16.06 -7.33 1.89
N SER A 197 16.43 -6.53 2.88
CA SER A 197 15.63 -5.38 3.30
C SER A 197 15.64 -4.28 2.23
N PHE A 198 14.68 -3.35 2.33
CA PHE A 198 14.67 -2.19 1.43
C PHE A 198 15.93 -1.33 1.60
N VAL A 199 16.44 -1.21 2.82
CA VAL A 199 17.67 -0.45 3.08
C VAL A 199 18.88 -1.10 2.40
N GLU A 200 19.01 -2.43 2.48
CA GLU A 200 20.06 -3.15 1.74
C GLU A 200 19.95 -2.96 0.23
N PHE A 201 18.73 -3.01 -0.30
CA PHE A 201 18.50 -2.72 -1.71
C PHE A 201 18.94 -1.28 -2.07
N LEU A 202 18.68 -0.30 -1.20
CA LEU A 202 19.10 1.09 -1.44
C LEU A 202 20.62 1.25 -1.50
N PHE A 203 21.37 0.50 -0.68
CA PHE A 203 22.83 0.48 -0.75
C PHE A 203 23.38 -0.06 -2.08
N ASP A 204 22.64 -0.99 -2.71
CA ASP A 204 23.00 -1.50 -4.04
C ASP A 204 22.52 -0.59 -5.19
N TYR A 205 21.39 0.11 -5.01
CA TYR A 205 20.74 0.87 -6.07
C TYR A 205 21.18 2.34 -6.13
N LEU A 206 21.17 3.06 -5.00
CA LEU A 206 21.39 4.52 -4.98
C LEU A 206 22.81 4.95 -5.37
N PRO A 207 23.90 4.22 -5.03
CA PRO A 207 25.22 4.60 -5.49
C PRO A 207 25.36 4.72 -7.02
N ASN A 208 24.52 4.00 -7.76
CA ASN A 208 24.48 4.07 -9.23
C ASN A 208 23.62 5.24 -9.75
N GLN A 209 22.93 5.98 -8.88
CA GLN A 209 22.06 7.11 -9.24
C GLN A 209 22.72 8.46 -8.92
N TYR A 210 23.76 8.48 -8.09
CA TYR A 210 24.45 9.68 -7.63
C TYR A 210 25.93 9.61 -7.96
N ASP A 211 26.52 10.74 -8.29
CA ASP A 211 27.99 10.89 -8.37
C ASP A 211 28.54 11.08 -6.96
N LEU A 212 29.03 9.98 -6.37
CA LEU A 212 29.58 10.00 -5.00
C LEU A 212 30.96 10.69 -4.89
N ASP A 213 31.53 11.23 -5.95
CA ASP A 213 32.65 12.15 -5.89
C ASP A 213 32.18 13.61 -5.78
N ASN A 214 30.96 13.91 -6.19
CA ASN A 214 30.35 15.22 -6.08
C ASN A 214 29.73 15.48 -4.70
N TYR A 215 30.08 16.60 -4.05
CA TYR A 215 29.60 16.94 -2.70
C TYR A 215 28.07 17.05 -2.59
N GLU A 216 27.40 17.69 -3.57
CA GLU A 216 25.95 17.88 -3.55
C GLU A 216 25.21 16.57 -3.76
N ASP A 217 25.75 15.67 -4.57
CA ASP A 217 25.16 14.35 -4.79
C ASP A 217 25.38 13.42 -3.60
N LYS A 218 26.55 13.48 -2.93
CA LYS A 218 26.78 12.84 -1.62
C LYS A 218 25.73 13.27 -0.60
N LYS A 219 25.43 14.56 -0.54
CA LYS A 219 24.43 15.11 0.38
C LYS A 219 23.02 14.61 0.07
N LYS A 220 22.62 14.56 -1.22
CA LYS A 220 21.33 14.01 -1.64
C LYS A 220 21.22 12.53 -1.31
N PHE A 221 22.24 11.74 -1.66
CA PHE A 221 22.32 10.32 -1.32
C PHE A 221 22.16 10.10 0.19
N THR A 222 22.94 10.82 1.00
CA THR A 222 22.88 10.72 2.47
C THR A 222 21.50 11.06 3.01
N SER A 223 20.89 12.15 2.53
CA SER A 223 19.55 12.58 2.95
C SER A 223 18.48 11.53 2.59
N GLU A 224 18.61 10.91 1.42
CA GLU A 224 17.69 9.88 0.97
C GLU A 224 17.82 8.59 1.78
N MET A 225 19.04 8.13 2.04
CA MET A 225 19.29 7.00 2.93
C MET A 225 18.75 7.26 4.34
N GLN A 226 19.01 8.43 4.93
CA GLN A 226 18.48 8.78 6.25
C GLN A 226 16.95 8.79 6.29
N SER A 227 16.29 9.31 5.24
CA SER A 227 14.83 9.32 5.19
C SER A 227 14.24 7.91 5.18
N SER A 228 14.92 6.97 4.55
CA SER A 228 14.51 5.56 4.44
C SER A 228 14.82 4.75 5.71
N LEU A 229 15.75 5.24 6.56
CA LEU A 229 16.07 4.63 7.87
C LEU A 229 15.11 5.09 8.98
N LYS A 230 14.36 6.17 8.78
CA LYS A 230 13.41 6.67 9.79
C LYS A 230 12.30 5.64 10.03
N GLY A 231 12.21 5.16 11.27
CA GLY A 231 11.19 4.19 11.68
C GLY A 231 11.50 2.73 11.32
N HIS A 232 12.64 2.44 10.69
CA HIS A 232 13.06 1.09 10.32
C HIS A 232 14.38 0.70 10.96
N GLY A 233 14.49 -0.60 11.29
CA GLY A 233 15.67 -1.20 11.87
C GLY A 233 15.85 -0.94 13.38
N THR A 234 16.59 -1.85 14.01
CA THR A 234 17.05 -1.74 15.40
C THR A 234 18.18 -0.71 15.47
N ASP A 235 18.52 -0.26 16.68
CA ASP A 235 19.62 0.68 16.87
C ASP A 235 20.97 0.09 16.39
N PHE A 236 21.13 -1.23 16.51
CA PHE A 236 22.31 -1.94 15.99
C PHE A 236 22.39 -1.86 14.45
N GLU A 237 21.28 -2.15 13.75
CA GLU A 237 21.22 -2.04 12.28
C GLU A 237 21.45 -0.62 11.80
N LYS A 238 20.89 0.38 12.50
CA LYS A 238 21.11 1.79 12.16
C LYS A 238 22.57 2.20 12.31
N ALA A 239 23.27 1.70 13.36
CA ALA A 239 24.68 1.98 13.55
C ALA A 239 25.54 1.41 12.40
N ASP A 240 25.25 0.19 11.95
CA ASP A 240 25.89 -0.39 10.76
C ASP A 240 25.63 0.44 9.52
N TYR A 241 24.37 0.79 9.26
CA TYR A 241 24.02 1.61 8.09
C TYR A 241 24.67 3.00 8.11
N TYR A 242 24.77 3.65 9.27
CA TYR A 242 25.50 4.93 9.39
C TYR A 242 26.98 4.78 9.11
N SER A 243 27.62 3.69 9.55
CA SER A 243 29.00 3.38 9.21
C SER A 243 29.19 3.22 7.70
N ARG A 244 28.32 2.47 7.04
CA ARG A 244 28.37 2.28 5.57
C ARG A 244 28.14 3.58 4.78
N ILE A 245 27.20 4.45 5.23
CA ILE A 245 27.00 5.76 4.63
C ILE A 245 28.26 6.62 4.79
N ARG A 246 28.89 6.60 5.96
CA ARG A 246 30.16 7.31 6.18
C ARG A 246 31.26 6.82 5.28
N ASP A 247 31.40 5.51 5.09
CA ASP A 247 32.43 4.92 4.22
C ASP A 247 32.23 5.30 2.75
N LEU A 248 30.98 5.45 2.30
CA LEU A 248 30.64 5.87 0.94
C LEU A 248 30.75 7.37 0.70
N THR A 249 30.43 8.20 1.70
CA THR A 249 30.25 9.65 1.50
C THR A 249 31.27 10.50 2.27
N GLY A 250 31.87 9.95 3.32
CA GLY A 250 32.68 10.69 4.28
C GLY A 250 31.86 11.45 5.33
N PHE A 251 30.51 11.39 5.30
CA PHE A 251 29.66 12.10 6.26
C PHE A 251 29.37 11.24 7.48
N ASP A 252 29.73 11.72 8.67
CA ASP A 252 29.44 11.05 9.93
C ASP A 252 28.05 11.46 10.44
N LEU A 253 27.15 10.49 10.52
CA LEU A 253 25.77 10.67 10.99
C LEU A 253 25.58 10.22 12.44
N SER A 254 26.59 9.66 13.08
CA SER A 254 26.49 9.07 14.43
C SER A 254 26.11 10.10 15.52
N HIS A 255 26.41 11.37 15.30
CA HIS A 255 26.13 12.47 16.22
C HIS A 255 24.78 13.18 15.97
N GLN A 256 24.00 12.79 14.97
CA GLN A 256 22.73 13.45 14.64
C GLN A 256 21.52 12.88 15.36
N SER A 257 21.69 11.87 16.21
CA SER A 257 20.58 11.21 16.91
C SER A 257 20.02 12.02 18.10
N GLU A 258 20.62 13.11 18.53
CA GLU A 258 20.19 13.85 19.74
C GLU A 258 19.75 15.32 19.53
N ASN A 259 19.97 15.94 18.35
CA ASN A 259 19.59 17.34 18.20
C ASN A 259 19.18 17.67 16.74
N ILE A 260 17.92 17.50 16.41
CA ILE A 260 17.32 18.26 15.30
C ILE A 260 16.67 19.49 15.94
N PRO A 261 17.27 20.71 15.81
CA PRO A 261 16.57 21.93 16.12
C PRO A 261 15.40 22.03 15.11
N ALA A 262 14.20 22.21 15.62
CA ALA A 262 13.04 22.50 14.78
C ALA A 262 13.40 23.66 13.84
N PRO A 263 13.07 23.60 12.53
CA PRO A 263 13.35 24.68 11.60
C PRO A 263 12.69 25.95 12.09
N LYS A 264 13.48 27.02 12.27
CA LYS A 264 12.97 28.36 12.56
C LYS A 264 11.97 28.73 11.47
N LYS A 265 10.73 28.91 11.86
CA LYS A 265 9.65 29.39 11.00
C LYS A 265 10.00 30.79 10.50
N GLU A 266 10.43 30.94 9.26
CA GLU A 266 10.24 32.19 8.54
C GLU A 266 8.78 32.30 8.14
N SER A 267 8.15 33.34 8.63
CA SER A 267 6.76 33.66 8.37
C SER A 267 6.51 33.93 6.89
N ARG A 268 5.88 33.02 6.18
CA ARG A 268 5.12 33.34 4.97
C ARG A 268 3.73 32.74 5.11
N ASN A 269 2.76 33.61 5.26
CA ASN A 269 1.34 33.31 5.24
C ASN A 269 0.96 32.55 3.97
N ASN A 270 0.62 31.28 4.12
CA ASN A 270 -0.34 30.59 3.26
C ASN A 270 -0.84 29.38 4.04
N ALA A 271 -2.12 29.38 4.35
CA ALA A 271 -2.80 28.34 5.08
C ALA A 271 -2.82 27.02 4.28
N ALA A 272 -1.95 26.07 4.64
CA ALA A 272 -2.10 24.69 4.28
C ALA A 272 -2.22 23.88 5.57
N VAL A 273 -3.33 23.18 5.72
CA VAL A 273 -3.65 22.34 6.87
C VAL A 273 -2.63 21.22 6.99
N VAL A 274 -1.70 21.32 7.95
CA VAL A 274 -0.80 20.23 8.33
C VAL A 274 -1.61 19.23 9.16
N ARG A 275 -1.97 18.10 8.58
CA ARG A 275 -2.48 16.95 9.35
C ARG A 275 -1.31 16.35 10.12
N ASN A 276 -1.34 16.45 11.43
CA ASN A 276 -0.48 15.69 12.32
C ASN A 276 -0.78 14.20 12.14
N ILE A 277 0.20 13.42 11.69
CA ILE A 277 0.11 11.96 11.70
C ILE A 277 0.45 11.53 13.13
N GLU A 278 -0.57 11.21 13.91
CA GLU A 278 -0.38 10.57 15.22
C GLU A 278 0.25 9.19 15.07
N PRO A 279 1.10 8.74 16.03
CA PRO A 279 1.64 7.38 16.03
C PRO A 279 0.51 6.36 16.05
N LEU A 280 0.67 5.25 15.34
CA LEU A 280 -0.31 4.16 15.26
C LEU A 280 -0.70 3.70 16.67
N LYS A 281 -1.95 3.99 17.06
CA LYS A 281 -2.55 3.53 18.32
C LYS A 281 -2.55 1.99 18.31
N ASN A 282 -2.19 1.34 19.42
CA ASN A 282 -2.27 -0.10 19.53
C ASN A 282 -3.74 -0.56 19.40
N GLY A 283 -3.97 -1.84 19.06
CA GLY A 283 -5.33 -2.35 18.79
C GLY A 283 -6.30 -2.14 19.96
N ARG A 284 -5.81 -2.13 21.20
CA ARG A 284 -6.58 -1.85 22.41
C ARG A 284 -6.99 -0.38 22.47
N THR A 285 -6.07 0.56 22.29
CA THR A 285 -6.38 2.00 22.27
C THR A 285 -7.43 2.31 21.18
N LEU A 286 -7.33 1.68 20.00
CA LEU A 286 -8.33 1.82 18.95
C LEU A 286 -9.70 1.28 19.38
N ALA A 287 -9.75 0.13 20.08
CA ALA A 287 -10.99 -0.43 20.59
C ALA A 287 -11.63 0.47 21.65
N GLU A 288 -10.86 0.97 22.61
CA GLU A 288 -11.35 1.88 23.66
C GLU A 288 -11.85 3.20 23.06
N HIS A 289 -11.14 3.78 22.08
CA HIS A 289 -11.60 4.98 21.37
C HIS A 289 -12.87 4.72 20.54
N GLY A 290 -12.99 3.54 19.92
CA GLY A 290 -14.20 3.15 19.17
C GLY A 290 -15.43 3.05 20.08
N VAL A 291 -15.27 2.39 21.24
CA VAL A 291 -16.34 2.30 22.25
C VAL A 291 -16.70 3.68 22.81
N LEU A 292 -15.71 4.49 23.11
CA LEU A 292 -15.94 5.85 23.62
C LEU A 292 -16.64 6.74 22.59
N TRP A 293 -16.32 6.60 21.30
CA TRP A 293 -17.04 7.25 20.22
C TRP A 293 -18.53 6.81 20.15
N MET A 294 -18.82 5.52 20.35
CA MET A 294 -20.19 5.03 20.42
C MET A 294 -20.93 5.61 21.63
N ILE A 295 -20.28 5.69 22.80
CA ILE A 295 -20.84 6.33 24.00
C ILE A 295 -21.17 7.80 23.75
N LEU A 296 -20.29 8.55 23.07
CA LEU A 296 -20.51 9.95 22.74
C LEU A 296 -21.73 10.18 21.84
N ASN A 297 -22.09 9.19 21.01
CA ASN A 297 -23.16 9.33 20.02
C ASN A 297 -24.47 8.59 20.40
N SER A 298 -24.47 7.79 21.49
CA SER A 298 -25.63 6.96 21.84
C SER A 298 -25.71 6.70 23.34
N LYS A 299 -26.78 7.15 23.97
CA LYS A 299 -27.11 6.83 25.36
C LYS A 299 -27.26 5.33 25.59
N LEU A 300 -27.88 4.63 24.61
CA LEU A 300 -28.02 3.16 24.67
C LEU A 300 -26.66 2.46 24.70
N ALA A 301 -25.70 2.93 23.90
CA ALA A 301 -24.33 2.39 23.93
C ALA A 301 -23.64 2.66 25.27
N ALA A 302 -23.85 3.85 25.85
CA ALA A 302 -23.34 4.18 27.18
C ALA A 302 -23.91 3.27 28.27
N ASP A 303 -25.21 3.01 28.26
CA ASP A 303 -25.88 2.12 29.22
C ASP A 303 -25.40 0.68 29.05
N GLN A 304 -25.31 0.17 27.81
CA GLN A 304 -24.81 -1.18 27.53
C GLN A 304 -23.35 -1.36 27.96
N PHE A 305 -22.49 -0.40 27.69
CA PHE A 305 -21.10 -0.48 28.11
C PHE A 305 -20.99 -0.50 29.62
N LYS A 306 -21.73 0.37 30.33
CA LYS A 306 -21.76 0.43 31.78
C LYS A 306 -22.21 -0.88 32.41
N ASP A 307 -23.22 -1.54 31.81
CA ASP A 307 -23.79 -2.80 32.37
C ASP A 307 -22.94 -4.02 32.06
N GLN A 308 -22.23 -4.07 30.92
CA GLN A 308 -21.52 -5.27 30.45
C GLN A 308 -20.02 -5.24 30.72
N ILE A 309 -19.38 -4.06 30.66
CA ILE A 309 -17.90 -3.91 30.79
C ILE A 309 -17.56 -3.00 31.97
N GLY A 310 -18.15 -1.82 32.01
CA GLY A 310 -18.20 -0.90 33.14
C GLY A 310 -16.97 -0.01 33.37
N PHE A 311 -15.83 -0.23 32.65
CA PHE A 311 -14.63 0.59 32.82
C PHE A 311 -13.73 0.58 31.59
N PHE A 312 -12.97 1.66 31.39
CA PHE A 312 -11.84 1.75 30.47
C PHE A 312 -10.54 1.52 31.22
N GLN A 313 -9.56 0.93 30.58
CA GLN A 313 -8.23 0.78 31.17
C GLN A 313 -7.35 2.00 30.94
N ASP A 314 -7.63 2.77 29.86
CA ASP A 314 -6.99 4.06 29.64
C ASP A 314 -7.64 5.13 30.55
N PRO A 315 -6.84 5.78 31.45
CA PRO A 315 -7.40 6.74 32.39
C PRO A 315 -8.08 7.96 31.74
N VAL A 316 -7.62 8.36 30.53
CA VAL A 316 -8.18 9.50 29.81
C VAL A 316 -9.52 9.11 29.18
N CYS A 317 -9.62 7.88 28.64
CA CYS A 317 -10.89 7.33 28.13
C CYS A 317 -11.89 7.14 29.27
N GLU A 318 -11.46 6.63 30.42
CA GLU A 318 -12.30 6.47 31.61
C GLU A 318 -12.86 7.81 32.07
N GLU A 319 -12.02 8.82 32.21
CA GLU A 319 -12.43 10.14 32.65
C GLU A 319 -13.43 10.81 31.67
N LEU A 320 -13.18 10.72 30.35
CA LEU A 320 -14.13 11.26 29.35
C LEU A 320 -15.48 10.52 29.42
N SER A 321 -15.47 9.21 29.65
CA SER A 321 -16.72 8.44 29.80
C SER A 321 -17.56 8.91 31.00
N LEU A 322 -16.92 9.30 32.11
CA LEU A 322 -17.62 9.82 33.30
C LEU A 322 -18.33 11.14 32.99
N TYR A 323 -17.73 12.05 32.24
CA TYR A 323 -18.38 13.26 31.77
C TYR A 323 -19.57 12.95 30.86
N CYS A 324 -19.47 11.94 29.99
CA CYS A 324 -20.57 11.50 29.14
C CYS A 324 -21.75 10.96 29.98
N TYR A 325 -21.46 10.11 30.98
CA TYR A 325 -22.51 9.57 31.87
C TYR A 325 -23.19 10.65 32.70
N ASP A 326 -22.46 11.66 33.13
CA ASP A 326 -23.06 12.77 33.87
C ASP A 326 -24.01 13.58 33.01
N MET A 327 -23.65 13.85 31.76
CA MET A 327 -24.55 14.50 30.80
C MET A 327 -25.79 13.64 30.51
N TYR A 328 -25.66 12.33 30.31
CA TYR A 328 -26.81 11.44 30.06
C TYR A 328 -27.79 11.27 31.24
N ARG A 329 -27.41 11.72 32.43
CA ARG A 329 -28.36 11.80 33.56
C ARG A 329 -29.42 12.85 33.35
N ASN A 330 -29.10 13.94 32.64
CA ASN A 330 -29.98 15.09 32.48
C ASN A 330 -30.45 15.31 31.04
N MET A 331 -29.82 14.62 30.05
CA MET A 331 -30.06 14.76 28.61
C MET A 331 -30.12 13.40 27.92
N ASP A 332 -30.81 13.33 26.78
CA ASP A 332 -30.86 12.10 25.98
C ASP A 332 -29.80 12.09 24.85
N HIS A 333 -29.09 13.21 24.66
CA HIS A 333 -27.98 13.36 23.71
C HIS A 333 -26.87 14.20 24.31
N ILE A 334 -25.63 14.00 23.83
CA ILE A 334 -24.49 14.82 24.24
C ILE A 334 -24.35 16.02 23.29
N ASP A 335 -24.35 17.21 23.81
CA ASP A 335 -23.92 18.42 23.13
C ASP A 335 -22.42 18.58 23.32
N PHE A 336 -21.67 18.53 22.23
CA PHE A 336 -20.20 18.53 22.27
C PHE A 336 -19.63 19.86 22.78
N ASP A 337 -20.26 21.00 22.46
CA ASP A 337 -19.79 22.32 22.91
C ASP A 337 -19.98 22.44 24.42
N VAL A 338 -21.11 21.95 24.91
CA VAL A 338 -21.42 21.91 26.36
C VAL A 338 -20.45 20.94 27.04
N LEU A 339 -20.26 19.73 26.51
CA LEU A 339 -19.30 18.73 27.06
C LEU A 339 -17.88 19.31 27.13
N MET A 340 -17.43 19.96 26.07
CA MET A 340 -16.10 20.58 26.01
C MET A 340 -15.93 21.66 27.10
N SER A 341 -17.01 22.39 27.48
CA SER A 341 -16.95 23.40 28.51
C SER A 341 -16.82 22.85 29.93
N TYR A 342 -17.24 21.60 30.17
CA TYR A 342 -17.13 20.93 31.48
C TYR A 342 -15.80 20.23 31.70
N ILE A 343 -15.06 19.88 30.63
CA ILE A 343 -13.79 19.18 30.76
C ILE A 343 -12.69 20.16 31.20
N GLU A 344 -12.08 19.92 32.33
CA GLU A 344 -11.00 20.77 32.88
C GLU A 344 -9.61 20.37 32.37
N LYS A 345 -9.37 19.05 32.15
CA LYS A 345 -8.05 18.53 31.77
C LYS A 345 -7.82 18.61 30.26
N GLU A 346 -6.62 19.07 29.91
CA GLU A 346 -6.23 19.29 28.51
C GLU A 346 -6.11 17.98 27.72
N ASP A 347 -5.63 16.89 28.33
CA ASP A 347 -5.51 15.56 27.70
C ASP A 347 -6.89 14.97 27.35
N VAL A 348 -7.90 15.14 28.19
CA VAL A 348 -9.27 14.72 27.98
C VAL A 348 -9.93 15.57 26.86
N ARG A 349 -9.68 16.88 26.83
CA ARG A 349 -10.13 17.77 25.75
C ARG A 349 -9.53 17.34 24.41
N ASN A 350 -8.24 17.08 24.38
CA ASN A 350 -7.54 16.64 23.17
C ASN A 350 -8.08 15.29 22.66
N LEU A 351 -8.40 14.36 23.56
CA LEU A 351 -9.04 13.09 23.19
C LEU A 351 -10.42 13.33 22.55
N LEU A 352 -11.27 14.19 23.16
CA LEU A 352 -12.60 14.52 22.61
C LEU A 352 -12.47 15.12 21.20
N VAL A 353 -11.58 16.10 20.99
CA VAL A 353 -11.34 16.70 19.68
C VAL A 353 -10.88 15.63 18.66
N SER A 354 -9.94 14.77 19.05
CA SER A 354 -9.45 13.67 18.19
C SER A 354 -10.57 12.71 17.78
N LEU A 355 -11.51 12.39 18.66
CA LEU A 355 -12.66 11.54 18.36
C LEU A 355 -13.66 12.22 17.41
N MET A 356 -13.84 13.53 17.52
CA MET A 356 -14.69 14.29 16.62
C MET A 356 -14.12 14.44 15.21
N GLU A 357 -12.81 14.65 15.10
CA GLU A 357 -12.13 14.83 13.81
C GLU A 357 -12.00 13.50 13.02
N ASN A 358 -11.96 12.37 13.72
CA ASN A 358 -11.81 11.03 13.12
C ASN A 358 -12.97 10.12 13.56
N PRO A 359 -14.19 10.31 13.03
CA PRO A 359 -15.35 9.50 13.41
C PRO A 359 -15.13 8.03 13.06
N PHE A 360 -15.33 7.14 14.04
CA PHE A 360 -15.33 5.71 13.82
C PHE A 360 -16.59 5.32 13.06
N HIS A 361 -16.46 4.84 11.82
CA HIS A 361 -17.59 4.26 11.10
C HIS A 361 -17.85 2.85 11.61
N VAL A 362 -18.87 2.70 12.44
CA VAL A 362 -19.40 1.39 12.82
C VAL A 362 -20.70 1.21 12.05
N ASP A 363 -20.69 0.38 11.01
CA ASP A 363 -21.89 0.02 10.26
C ASP A 363 -22.88 -0.72 11.20
N GLY A 364 -24.04 -0.12 11.44
CA GLY A 364 -25.14 -0.80 12.13
C GLY A 364 -25.70 -0.15 13.41
N TYR A 365 -25.12 0.92 13.92
CA TYR A 365 -25.70 1.68 15.03
C TYR A 365 -26.23 3.04 14.52
N LYS A 366 -27.51 3.08 14.27
CA LYS A 366 -28.30 4.32 14.23
C LYS A 366 -29.20 4.37 15.45
#